data_5c85268c9f825f0bc2372e60cd93cac2
#
_entry.id   5c85268c9f825f0bc2372e60cd93cac2
#
_cell.length_a   1.000
_cell.length_b   1.000
_cell.length_c   1.000
_cell.angle_alpha   90.00
_cell.angle_beta   90.00
_cell.angle_gamma   90.00
#
_symmetry.space_group_name_H-M   'P 1'
#
loop_
_entity.id
_entity.type
_entity.pdbx_description
1 polymer ?
#
loop_
_entity_poly.entity_id
_entity_poly.type
_entity_poly.pdbx_seq_one_letter_code
_entity_poly.pdbx_strand_id
1 'polypeptide(L)'
;MKICIVLSTRPEIIKLSSLIKIFKEKKINFSLINTNQHYLKIMSSVFFKFFNVPKPKYNVMALANNYKVFFSKAIVEIEKILIKEKPNYLIVQGDTNTALSGCFAASIFNQKKINKLKKINIVHVESGLRSFNEKMPEEVNRKIIDQLSNTLFVPTTYDLNNLRNEKLIHNKYIYKVGNTISDVIKSKKSLTKKNKILKKLKLKKKDYFLTTLHRPESIDNLKNCKKLILYFEKIGEKFSKKIIFPVHPRTAKIIKRLKISKLKFVKFIKPLEFLDFLNLMNNCNIVLTDSGGIQEETSLLGIPCVTIRPKTERQITVKMGTNI
;
A
#
# COMPACT_ATOMS: atom_id res chain seq x y z
N MET A 1 -8.13 -5.88 -27.08
CA MET A 1 -7.13 -5.66 -26.01
C MET A 1 -7.59 -6.36 -24.76
N LYS A 2 -6.75 -7.18 -24.12
CA LYS A 2 -7.05 -7.93 -22.89
C LYS A 2 -6.00 -7.62 -21.82
N ILE A 3 -6.44 -7.41 -20.59
CA ILE A 3 -5.58 -7.00 -19.48
C ILE A 3 -5.71 -8.02 -18.34
N CYS A 4 -4.60 -8.42 -17.75
CA CYS A 4 -4.59 -9.08 -16.44
C CYS A 4 -4.07 -8.10 -15.37
N ILE A 5 -4.70 -8.10 -14.21
CA ILE A 5 -4.29 -7.29 -13.06
C ILE A 5 -4.00 -8.24 -11.91
N VAL A 6 -2.78 -8.20 -11.38
CA VAL A 6 -2.39 -8.99 -10.21
C VAL A 6 -2.47 -8.11 -8.98
N LEU A 7 -3.18 -8.58 -7.96
CA LEU A 7 -3.38 -7.86 -6.71
C LEU A 7 -3.68 -8.83 -5.56
N SER A 8 -3.51 -8.39 -4.33
CA SER A 8 -3.88 -9.18 -3.15
C SER A 8 -4.03 -8.34 -1.91
N THR A 9 -3.13 -7.39 -1.72
CA THR A 9 -3.04 -6.62 -0.50
C THR A 9 -4.06 -5.47 -0.49
N ARG A 10 -4.40 -5.03 0.70
CA ARG A 10 -5.30 -3.89 0.89
C ARG A 10 -4.87 -2.62 0.15
N PRO A 11 -3.59 -2.19 0.19
CA PRO A 11 -3.13 -1.04 -0.59
C PRO A 11 -3.32 -1.21 -2.10
N GLU A 12 -3.04 -2.39 -2.66
CA GLU A 12 -3.22 -2.67 -4.08
C GLU A 12 -4.70 -2.55 -4.49
N ILE A 13 -5.61 -3.16 -3.72
CA ILE A 13 -7.05 -3.08 -3.98
C ILE A 13 -7.52 -1.62 -3.97
N ILE A 14 -7.09 -0.84 -2.98
CA ILE A 14 -7.46 0.57 -2.83
C ILE A 14 -6.94 1.38 -4.02
N LYS A 15 -5.63 1.31 -4.29
CA LYS A 15 -4.96 2.13 -5.30
C LYS A 15 -5.38 1.77 -6.73
N LEU A 16 -5.63 0.50 -7.01
CA LEU A 16 -6.10 0.05 -8.32
C LEU A 16 -7.62 0.24 -8.53
N SER A 17 -8.38 0.53 -7.49
CA SER A 17 -9.84 0.64 -7.59
C SER A 17 -10.30 1.75 -8.55
N SER A 18 -9.60 2.89 -8.61
CA SER A 18 -9.90 3.97 -9.54
C SER A 18 -9.66 3.55 -10.99
N LEU A 19 -8.56 2.86 -11.26
CA LEU A 19 -8.23 2.34 -12.59
C LEU A 19 -9.25 1.27 -13.02
N ILE A 20 -9.59 0.32 -12.13
CA ILE A 20 -10.57 -0.72 -12.37
C ILE A 20 -11.95 -0.13 -12.65
N LYS A 21 -12.33 0.96 -11.96
CA LYS A 21 -13.56 1.69 -12.23
C LYS A 21 -13.60 2.20 -13.67
N ILE A 22 -12.53 2.85 -14.14
CA ILE A 22 -12.41 3.35 -15.52
C ILE A 22 -12.49 2.20 -16.52
N PHE A 23 -11.87 1.07 -16.26
CA PHE A 23 -11.93 -0.12 -17.14
C PHE A 23 -13.37 -0.64 -17.27
N LYS A 24 -14.14 -0.65 -16.18
CA LYS A 24 -15.56 -1.02 -16.23
C LYS A 24 -16.39 -0.03 -17.05
N GLU A 25 -16.21 1.25 -16.80
CA GLU A 25 -16.93 2.32 -17.50
C GLU A 25 -16.65 2.31 -19.01
N LYS A 26 -15.39 2.08 -19.38
CA LYS A 26 -14.97 2.00 -20.79
C LYS A 26 -15.12 0.60 -21.41
N LYS A 27 -15.72 -0.35 -20.70
CA LYS A 27 -15.92 -1.74 -21.16
C LYS A 27 -14.62 -2.42 -21.63
N ILE A 28 -13.49 -2.08 -21.00
CA ILE A 28 -12.19 -2.70 -21.30
C ILE A 28 -12.19 -4.11 -20.73
N ASN A 29 -11.78 -5.10 -21.53
CA ASN A 29 -11.70 -6.49 -21.11
C ASN A 29 -10.52 -6.70 -20.15
N PHE A 30 -10.80 -7.06 -18.89
CA PHE A 30 -9.77 -7.35 -17.90
C PHE A 30 -10.13 -8.53 -16.99
N SER A 31 -9.11 -9.20 -16.47
CA SER A 31 -9.22 -10.27 -15.47
C SER A 31 -8.41 -9.92 -14.23
N LEU A 32 -8.97 -10.16 -13.04
CA LEU A 32 -8.28 -10.00 -11.77
C LEU A 32 -7.71 -11.33 -11.30
N ILE A 33 -6.45 -11.32 -10.87
CA ILE A 33 -5.72 -12.45 -10.28
C ILE A 33 -5.36 -12.06 -8.85
N ASN A 34 -5.94 -12.75 -7.87
CA ASN A 34 -5.66 -12.53 -6.46
C ASN A 34 -4.74 -13.63 -5.93
N THR A 35 -3.58 -13.25 -5.40
CA THR A 35 -2.59 -14.20 -4.88
C THR A 35 -2.83 -14.62 -3.44
N ASN A 36 -3.82 -14.03 -2.76
CA ASN A 36 -4.14 -14.31 -1.36
C ASN A 36 -2.92 -14.16 -0.41
N GLN A 37 -2.04 -13.19 -0.65
CA GLN A 37 -0.86 -12.91 0.18
C GLN A 37 -1.21 -12.69 1.67
N HIS A 38 -2.40 -12.16 1.96
CA HIS A 38 -2.86 -11.97 3.34
C HIS A 38 -3.92 -13.01 3.73
N TYR A 39 -3.68 -13.70 4.84
CA TYR A 39 -4.48 -14.83 5.38
C TYR A 39 -5.93 -14.50 5.73
N LEU A 40 -6.32 -13.24 5.87
CA LEU A 40 -7.66 -12.88 6.30
C LEU A 40 -8.59 -12.66 5.09
N LYS A 41 -9.14 -13.76 4.54
CA LYS A 41 -10.17 -13.75 3.48
C LYS A 41 -11.30 -12.74 3.75
N ILE A 42 -11.70 -12.58 5.01
CA ILE A 42 -12.78 -11.67 5.41
C ILE A 42 -12.40 -10.20 5.19
N MET A 43 -11.12 -9.84 5.43
CA MET A 43 -10.69 -8.44 5.27
C MET A 43 -10.59 -8.03 3.79
N SER A 44 -10.19 -8.91 2.88
CA SER A 44 -10.11 -8.57 1.46
C SER A 44 -11.49 -8.42 0.82
N SER A 45 -12.45 -9.31 1.12
CA SER A 45 -13.80 -9.26 0.53
C SER A 45 -14.55 -7.96 0.84
N VAL A 46 -14.39 -7.42 2.04
CA VAL A 46 -14.95 -6.12 2.44
C VAL A 46 -14.41 -4.99 1.55
N PHE A 47 -13.10 -5.00 1.25
CA PHE A 47 -12.47 -3.99 0.39
C PHE A 47 -12.93 -4.11 -1.06
N PHE A 48 -13.00 -5.31 -1.63
CA PHE A 48 -13.54 -5.52 -2.98
C PHE A 48 -14.95 -4.92 -3.10
N LYS A 49 -15.83 -5.22 -2.15
CA LYS A 49 -17.20 -4.68 -2.12
C LYS A 49 -17.21 -3.16 -1.95
N PHE A 50 -16.48 -2.64 -0.97
CA PHE A 50 -16.47 -1.21 -0.64
C PHE A 50 -15.96 -0.33 -1.81
N PHE A 51 -14.93 -0.79 -2.52
CA PHE A 51 -14.36 -0.07 -3.66
C PHE A 51 -15.00 -0.44 -5.01
N ASN A 52 -16.06 -1.26 -5.00
CA ASN A 52 -16.75 -1.76 -6.20
C ASN A 52 -15.80 -2.43 -7.20
N VAL A 53 -14.78 -3.12 -6.66
CA VAL A 53 -13.86 -3.95 -7.44
C VAL A 53 -14.51 -5.31 -7.66
N PRO A 54 -14.54 -5.85 -8.89
CA PRO A 54 -15.13 -7.15 -9.16
C PRO A 54 -14.45 -8.27 -8.37
N LYS A 55 -15.17 -9.37 -8.16
CA LYS A 55 -14.54 -10.57 -7.61
C LYS A 55 -13.41 -11.03 -8.54
N PRO A 56 -12.24 -11.41 -8.00
CA PRO A 56 -11.17 -11.96 -8.81
C PRO A 56 -11.63 -13.18 -9.60
N LYS A 57 -11.31 -13.22 -10.89
CA LYS A 57 -11.57 -14.38 -11.75
C LYS A 57 -10.71 -15.57 -11.32
N TYR A 58 -9.51 -15.29 -10.84
CA TYR A 58 -8.54 -16.28 -10.39
C TYR A 58 -8.10 -16.00 -8.96
N ASN A 59 -8.12 -17.04 -8.13
CA ASN A 59 -7.57 -17.02 -6.79
C ASN A 59 -6.43 -18.02 -6.71
N VAL A 60 -5.22 -17.51 -6.66
CA VAL A 60 -4.01 -18.32 -6.52
C VAL A 60 -3.85 -18.72 -5.06
N MET A 61 -3.81 -20.01 -4.79
CA MET A 61 -3.64 -20.55 -3.44
C MET A 61 -2.14 -20.64 -3.07
N ALA A 62 -1.47 -19.49 -3.10
CA ALA A 62 -0.07 -19.39 -2.72
C ALA A 62 0.14 -19.21 -1.20
N LEU A 63 -0.88 -19.51 -0.39
CA LEU A 63 -0.83 -19.39 1.05
C LEU A 63 0.38 -20.15 1.63
N ALA A 64 1.32 -19.42 2.20
CA ALA A 64 2.47 -19.98 2.88
C ALA A 64 2.96 -19.02 3.97
N ASN A 65 3.36 -19.57 5.10
CA ASN A 65 4.02 -18.82 6.17
C ASN A 65 5.44 -18.40 5.79
N ASN A 66 5.98 -19.03 4.74
CA ASN A 66 7.32 -18.81 4.24
C ASN A 66 7.26 -18.05 2.90
N TYR A 67 7.95 -16.92 2.84
CA TYR A 67 8.07 -16.08 1.66
C TYR A 67 8.53 -16.85 0.40
N LYS A 68 9.53 -17.74 0.55
CA LYS A 68 10.06 -18.53 -0.58
C LYS A 68 8.99 -19.42 -1.20
N VAL A 69 8.20 -20.09 -0.36
CA VAL A 69 7.11 -20.98 -0.80
C VAL A 69 5.98 -20.18 -1.42
N PHE A 70 5.64 -19.03 -0.84
CA PHE A 70 4.65 -18.12 -1.44
C PHE A 70 5.07 -17.72 -2.84
N PHE A 71 6.29 -17.21 -2.98
CA PHE A 71 6.82 -16.66 -4.23
C PHE A 71 6.87 -17.70 -5.34
N SER A 72 7.44 -18.88 -5.07
CA SER A 72 7.51 -19.97 -6.05
C SER A 72 6.13 -20.43 -6.53
N LYS A 73 5.19 -20.67 -5.61
CA LYS A 73 3.82 -21.06 -5.97
C LYS A 73 3.09 -19.98 -6.75
N ALA A 74 3.22 -18.73 -6.33
CA ALA A 74 2.55 -17.61 -6.99
C ALA A 74 3.02 -17.46 -8.44
N ILE A 75 4.33 -17.55 -8.70
CA ILE A 75 4.88 -17.45 -10.07
C ILE A 75 4.30 -18.55 -10.94
N VAL A 76 4.37 -19.80 -10.50
CA VAL A 76 3.91 -20.96 -11.30
C VAL A 76 2.41 -20.84 -11.65
N GLU A 77 1.59 -20.51 -10.65
CA GLU A 77 0.14 -20.41 -10.88
C GLU A 77 -0.24 -19.19 -11.72
N ILE A 78 0.42 -18.04 -11.53
CA ILE A 78 0.18 -16.85 -12.37
C ILE A 78 0.59 -17.16 -13.80
N GLU A 79 1.73 -17.81 -14.06
CA GLU A 79 2.16 -18.17 -15.39
C GLU A 79 1.14 -19.06 -16.11
N LYS A 80 0.60 -20.10 -15.45
CA LYS A 80 -0.48 -20.93 -16.00
C LYS A 80 -1.69 -20.09 -16.42
N ILE A 81 -2.05 -19.10 -15.60
CA ILE A 81 -3.15 -18.19 -15.91
C ILE A 81 -2.82 -17.32 -17.11
N LEU A 82 -1.60 -16.79 -17.21
CA LEU A 82 -1.16 -15.98 -18.36
C LEU A 82 -1.18 -16.78 -19.67
N ILE A 83 -0.78 -18.05 -19.65
CA ILE A 83 -0.86 -18.95 -20.80
C ILE A 83 -2.32 -19.14 -21.25
N LYS A 84 -3.25 -19.29 -20.32
CA LYS A 84 -4.68 -19.43 -20.60
C LYS A 84 -5.30 -18.12 -21.09
N GLU A 85 -5.00 -17.00 -20.41
CA GLU A 85 -5.61 -15.70 -20.69
C GLU A 85 -5.04 -14.98 -21.90
N LYS A 86 -3.77 -15.20 -22.22
CA LYS A 86 -3.01 -14.55 -23.32
C LYS A 86 -3.23 -13.04 -23.33
N PRO A 87 -2.98 -12.33 -22.21
CA PRO A 87 -3.24 -10.91 -22.13
C PRO A 87 -2.24 -10.11 -22.96
N ASN A 88 -2.64 -8.92 -23.41
CA ASN A 88 -1.74 -7.94 -24.02
C ASN A 88 -0.92 -7.21 -22.95
N TYR A 89 -1.53 -6.99 -21.77
CA TYR A 89 -0.95 -6.24 -20.65
C TYR A 89 -1.11 -6.99 -19.34
N LEU A 90 -0.06 -6.99 -18.53
CA LEU A 90 -0.13 -7.36 -17.13
C LEU A 90 0.12 -6.10 -16.29
N ILE A 91 -0.82 -5.75 -15.41
CA ILE A 91 -0.69 -4.61 -14.50
C ILE A 91 -0.38 -5.11 -13.10
N VAL A 92 0.67 -4.55 -12.51
CA VAL A 92 1.05 -4.70 -11.10
C VAL A 92 1.15 -3.33 -10.43
N GLN A 93 1.03 -3.27 -9.10
CA GLN A 93 1.07 -2.01 -8.36
C GLN A 93 1.99 -2.13 -7.15
N GLY A 94 2.87 -1.13 -6.99
CA GLY A 94 3.75 -1.01 -5.83
C GLY A 94 4.82 -2.10 -5.76
N ASP A 95 5.15 -2.51 -4.54
CA ASP A 95 6.37 -3.25 -4.21
C ASP A 95 6.11 -4.55 -3.42
N THR A 96 4.89 -5.06 -3.50
CA THR A 96 4.51 -6.27 -2.78
C THR A 96 5.09 -7.54 -3.41
N ASN A 97 5.12 -8.62 -2.63
CA ASN A 97 5.50 -9.92 -3.17
C ASN A 97 4.55 -10.40 -4.27
N THR A 98 3.29 -9.98 -4.19
CA THR A 98 2.27 -10.20 -5.23
C THR A 98 2.66 -9.54 -6.55
N ALA A 99 3.02 -8.26 -6.50
CA ALA A 99 3.44 -7.50 -7.67
C ALA A 99 4.70 -8.10 -8.31
N LEU A 100 5.70 -8.44 -7.47
CA LEU A 100 6.93 -9.09 -7.93
C LEU A 100 6.66 -10.45 -8.57
N SER A 101 5.81 -11.30 -7.96
CA SER A 101 5.45 -12.60 -8.53
C SER A 101 4.77 -12.46 -9.89
N GLY A 102 3.89 -11.47 -10.04
CA GLY A 102 3.23 -11.17 -11.31
C GLY A 102 4.23 -10.79 -12.40
N CYS A 103 5.16 -9.90 -12.09
CA CYS A 103 6.22 -9.48 -13.02
C CYS A 103 7.12 -10.64 -13.45
N PHE A 104 7.56 -11.47 -12.50
CA PHE A 104 8.38 -12.64 -12.81
C PHE A 104 7.64 -13.63 -13.69
N ALA A 105 6.39 -13.95 -13.36
CA ALA A 105 5.58 -14.87 -14.19
C ALA A 105 5.44 -14.36 -15.63
N ALA A 106 5.18 -13.07 -15.82
CA ALA A 106 5.08 -12.49 -17.16
C ALA A 106 6.44 -12.43 -17.89
N SER A 107 7.53 -12.18 -17.16
CA SER A 107 8.88 -12.20 -17.73
C SER A 107 9.25 -13.60 -18.23
N ILE A 108 8.98 -14.65 -17.43
CA ILE A 108 9.20 -16.05 -17.83
C ILE A 108 8.33 -16.40 -19.06
N PHE A 109 7.05 -16.01 -19.04
CA PHE A 109 6.16 -16.19 -20.18
C PHE A 109 6.74 -15.57 -21.46
N ASN A 110 7.28 -14.35 -21.37
CA ASN A 110 7.86 -13.62 -22.50
C ASN A 110 9.15 -14.25 -23.05
N GLN A 111 9.88 -15.02 -22.24
CA GLN A 111 11.10 -15.73 -22.64
C GLN A 111 10.81 -17.07 -23.35
N LYS A 112 9.67 -17.67 -23.02
CA LYS A 112 9.28 -18.92 -23.69
C LYS A 112 8.96 -18.65 -25.15
N LYS A 113 9.67 -19.30 -26.06
CA LYS A 113 9.34 -19.35 -27.50
C LYS A 113 8.08 -20.22 -27.71
N ILE A 114 6.99 -19.95 -26.98
CA ILE A 114 5.74 -20.67 -27.20
C ILE A 114 5.15 -20.11 -28.49
N ASN A 115 5.10 -20.93 -29.49
CA ASN A 115 4.64 -20.68 -30.85
C ASN A 115 3.62 -19.52 -30.96
N LYS A 116 4.05 -18.41 -31.61
CA LYS A 116 3.21 -17.26 -32.01
C LYS A 116 2.49 -16.45 -30.90
N LEU A 117 2.76 -16.66 -29.62
CA LEU A 117 2.16 -15.81 -28.59
C LEU A 117 2.86 -14.45 -28.57
N LYS A 118 2.05 -13.37 -28.62
CA LYS A 118 2.56 -12.00 -28.46
C LYS A 118 3.11 -11.81 -27.04
N LYS A 119 4.22 -11.10 -26.92
CA LYS A 119 4.78 -10.71 -25.62
C LYS A 119 3.76 -9.90 -24.81
N ILE A 120 3.69 -10.16 -23.52
CA ILE A 120 2.90 -9.39 -22.56
C ILE A 120 3.67 -8.13 -22.21
N ASN A 121 3.02 -6.96 -22.34
CA ASN A 121 3.57 -5.72 -21.82
C ASN A 121 3.34 -5.65 -20.31
N ILE A 122 4.42 -5.62 -19.55
CA ILE A 122 4.38 -5.53 -18.09
C ILE A 122 4.28 -4.06 -17.71
N VAL A 123 3.23 -3.70 -16.98
CA VAL A 123 2.90 -2.33 -16.57
C VAL A 123 3.04 -2.21 -15.06
N HIS A 124 3.93 -1.34 -14.60
CA HIS A 124 4.13 -1.05 -13.19
C HIS A 124 3.49 0.28 -12.79
N VAL A 125 2.48 0.22 -11.96
CA VAL A 125 1.85 1.41 -11.35
C VAL A 125 2.56 1.74 -10.05
N GLU A 126 2.91 3.01 -9.86
CA GLU A 126 3.69 3.50 -8.72
C GLU A 126 5.18 3.11 -8.80
N SER A 127 5.75 3.25 -10.00
CA SER A 127 7.15 2.97 -10.28
C SER A 127 8.10 4.11 -9.87
N GLY A 128 9.39 3.80 -9.73
CA GLY A 128 10.44 4.79 -9.47
C GLY A 128 10.63 5.23 -8.03
N LEU A 129 9.80 4.77 -7.09
CA LEU A 129 9.99 5.06 -5.67
C LEU A 129 11.25 4.39 -5.13
N ARG A 130 11.99 5.10 -4.26
CA ARG A 130 13.20 4.57 -3.61
C ARG A 130 13.29 5.03 -2.16
N SER A 131 13.55 4.09 -1.26
CA SER A 131 13.90 4.36 0.14
C SER A 131 15.41 4.36 0.35
N PHE A 132 16.16 3.84 -0.63
CA PHE A 132 17.61 3.61 -0.55
C PHE A 132 18.01 2.78 0.68
N ASN A 133 17.13 1.89 1.12
CA ASN A 133 17.37 0.95 2.20
C ASN A 133 17.31 -0.49 1.67
N GLU A 134 18.44 -1.02 1.25
CA GLU A 134 18.54 -2.36 0.67
C GLU A 134 18.22 -3.51 1.63
N LYS A 135 18.21 -3.23 2.95
CA LYS A 135 17.75 -4.20 3.95
C LYS A 135 16.22 -4.39 3.95
N MET A 136 15.51 -3.53 3.24
CA MET A 136 14.05 -3.55 3.16
C MET A 136 13.62 -4.41 1.96
N PRO A 137 12.86 -5.50 2.18
CA PRO A 137 12.43 -6.37 1.09
C PRO A 137 11.65 -5.64 -0.01
N GLU A 138 10.83 -4.67 0.37
CA GLU A 138 10.06 -3.85 -0.58
C GLU A 138 10.96 -2.97 -1.47
N GLU A 139 12.14 -2.56 -1.00
CA GLU A 139 13.10 -1.82 -1.83
C GLU A 139 13.69 -2.71 -2.94
N VAL A 140 14.03 -3.94 -2.58
CA VAL A 140 14.51 -4.94 -3.54
C VAL A 140 13.41 -5.24 -4.56
N ASN A 141 12.18 -5.49 -4.08
CA ASN A 141 11.04 -5.78 -4.94
C ASN A 141 10.83 -4.68 -5.99
N ARG A 142 10.75 -3.40 -5.57
CA ARG A 142 10.45 -2.30 -6.51
C ARG A 142 11.51 -2.10 -7.55
N LYS A 143 12.79 -2.25 -7.21
CA LYS A 143 13.89 -2.21 -8.17
C LYS A 143 13.75 -3.29 -9.24
N ILE A 144 13.45 -4.53 -8.82
CA ILE A 144 13.29 -5.65 -9.74
C ILE A 144 12.03 -5.46 -10.61
N ILE A 145 10.91 -5.01 -10.03
CA ILE A 145 9.67 -4.76 -10.77
C ILE A 145 9.89 -3.66 -11.82
N ASP A 146 10.53 -2.55 -11.45
CA ASP A 146 10.88 -1.48 -12.39
C ASP A 146 11.77 -1.99 -13.52
N GLN A 147 12.73 -2.86 -13.22
CA GLN A 147 13.64 -3.45 -14.22
C GLN A 147 12.90 -4.34 -15.22
N LEU A 148 11.99 -5.19 -14.76
CA LEU A 148 11.26 -6.14 -15.58
C LEU A 148 10.11 -5.51 -16.38
N SER A 149 9.62 -4.35 -15.97
CA SER A 149 8.46 -3.71 -16.58
C SER A 149 8.81 -2.95 -17.85
N ASN A 150 7.93 -3.02 -18.85
CA ASN A 150 8.05 -2.31 -20.12
C ASN A 150 7.44 -0.89 -20.03
N THR A 151 6.37 -0.74 -19.25
CA THR A 151 5.64 0.51 -19.05
C THR A 151 5.67 0.90 -17.59
N LEU A 152 6.11 2.12 -17.28
CA LEU A 152 6.30 2.64 -15.93
C LEU A 152 5.38 3.87 -15.72
N PHE A 153 4.42 3.74 -14.82
CA PHE A 153 3.59 4.85 -14.36
C PHE A 153 4.17 5.45 -13.08
N VAL A 154 4.78 6.62 -13.23
CA VAL A 154 5.60 7.27 -12.21
C VAL A 154 4.78 8.34 -11.46
N PRO A 155 4.76 8.35 -10.13
CA PRO A 155 3.97 9.33 -9.38
C PRO A 155 4.48 10.76 -9.49
N THR A 156 5.78 10.99 -9.37
CA THR A 156 6.35 12.33 -9.29
C THR A 156 7.61 12.49 -10.15
N THR A 157 8.03 13.74 -10.36
CA THR A 157 9.31 14.02 -11.04
C THR A 157 10.50 13.48 -10.24
N TYR A 158 10.38 13.43 -8.90
CA TYR A 158 11.42 12.86 -8.05
C TYR A 158 11.62 11.37 -8.35
N ASP A 159 10.52 10.62 -8.44
CA ASP A 159 10.56 9.18 -8.75
C ASP A 159 11.07 8.92 -10.17
N LEU A 160 10.71 9.80 -11.12
CA LEU A 160 11.26 9.75 -12.48
C LEU A 160 12.79 9.94 -12.48
N ASN A 161 13.30 10.85 -11.66
CA ASN A 161 14.75 11.08 -11.56
C ASN A 161 15.48 9.86 -10.95
N ASN A 162 14.85 9.13 -10.02
CA ASN A 162 15.41 7.87 -9.54
C ASN A 162 15.62 6.86 -10.68
N LEU A 163 14.62 6.69 -11.55
CA LEU A 163 14.73 5.80 -12.72
C LEU A 163 15.80 6.27 -13.71
N ARG A 164 15.95 7.58 -13.91
CA ARG A 164 17.01 8.15 -14.75
C ARG A 164 18.39 7.87 -14.19
N ASN A 165 18.59 8.10 -12.90
CA ASN A 165 19.86 7.86 -12.22
C ASN A 165 20.27 6.38 -12.24
N GLU A 166 19.28 5.48 -12.19
CA GLU A 166 19.47 4.03 -12.32
C GLU A 166 19.57 3.56 -13.79
N LYS A 167 19.52 4.47 -14.76
CA LYS A 167 19.55 4.20 -16.21
C LYS A 167 18.42 3.26 -16.68
N LEU A 168 17.29 3.25 -15.97
CA LEU A 168 16.14 2.37 -16.25
C LEU A 168 15.15 2.96 -17.27
N ILE A 169 15.50 4.07 -17.91
CA ILE A 169 14.60 4.76 -18.85
C ILE A 169 14.70 4.26 -20.28
N HIS A 170 15.80 3.56 -20.63
CA HIS A 170 16.02 3.10 -21.99
C HIS A 170 15.06 1.96 -22.37
N ASN A 171 14.49 2.04 -23.57
CA ASN A 171 13.56 1.06 -24.13
C ASN A 171 12.29 0.81 -23.27
N LYS A 172 11.86 1.81 -22.50
CA LYS A 172 10.65 1.75 -21.68
C LYS A 172 9.69 2.91 -21.98
N TYR A 173 8.40 2.62 -21.88
CA TYR A 173 7.38 3.68 -21.92
C TYR A 173 7.19 4.23 -20.51
N ILE A 174 7.44 5.52 -20.33
CA ILE A 174 7.37 6.16 -19.01
C ILE A 174 6.38 7.31 -19.03
N TYR A 175 5.43 7.26 -18.09
CA TYR A 175 4.39 8.27 -17.95
C TYR A 175 4.35 8.79 -16.52
N LYS A 176 4.50 10.11 -16.34
CA LYS A 176 4.29 10.78 -15.06
C LYS A 176 2.81 11.05 -14.88
N VAL A 177 2.15 10.32 -13.99
CA VAL A 177 0.68 10.27 -13.89
C VAL A 177 0.12 10.67 -12.52
N GLY A 178 0.99 10.95 -11.54
CA GLY A 178 0.56 11.12 -10.15
C GLY A 178 0.31 9.78 -9.45
N ASN A 179 -0.31 9.82 -8.28
CA ASN A 179 -0.62 8.62 -7.50
C ASN A 179 -2.13 8.36 -7.50
N THR A 180 -2.52 7.14 -7.80
CA THR A 180 -3.91 6.68 -7.87
C THR A 180 -4.68 6.84 -6.55
N ILE A 181 -3.98 6.88 -5.40
CA ILE A 181 -4.61 7.15 -4.10
C ILE A 181 -5.30 8.52 -4.06
N SER A 182 -4.83 9.51 -4.84
CA SER A 182 -5.45 10.83 -4.91
C SER A 182 -6.88 10.77 -5.43
N ASP A 183 -7.13 9.95 -6.45
CA ASP A 183 -8.46 9.77 -7.02
C ASP A 183 -9.39 9.07 -6.05
N VAL A 184 -8.84 8.08 -5.32
CA VAL A 184 -9.58 7.37 -4.27
C VAL A 184 -10.02 8.33 -3.16
N ILE A 185 -9.09 9.14 -2.63
CA ILE A 185 -9.39 10.11 -1.56
C ILE A 185 -10.42 11.13 -2.04
N LYS A 186 -10.23 11.70 -3.24
CA LYS A 186 -11.17 12.67 -3.84
C LYS A 186 -12.57 12.06 -3.96
N SER A 187 -12.68 10.85 -4.49
CA SER A 187 -13.97 10.17 -4.68
C SER A 187 -14.70 9.81 -3.37
N LYS A 188 -13.96 9.66 -2.27
CA LYS A 188 -14.52 9.29 -0.96
C LYS A 188 -14.67 10.47 0.00
N LYS A 189 -14.17 11.65 -0.34
CA LYS A 189 -14.21 12.85 0.53
C LYS A 189 -15.62 13.24 0.97
N SER A 190 -16.61 13.12 0.09
CA SER A 190 -18.01 13.40 0.43
C SER A 190 -18.59 12.42 1.47
N LEU A 191 -18.18 11.16 1.41
CA LEU A 191 -18.65 10.13 2.35
C LEU A 191 -18.10 10.33 3.76
N THR A 192 -16.92 10.95 3.92
CA THR A 192 -16.36 11.25 5.24
C THR A 192 -17.19 12.26 6.00
N LYS A 193 -17.89 13.18 5.32
CA LYS A 193 -18.75 14.18 5.99
C LYS A 193 -19.91 13.55 6.79
N LYS A 194 -20.44 12.42 6.34
CA LYS A 194 -21.54 11.68 6.99
C LYS A 194 -21.05 10.68 8.04
N ASN A 195 -19.75 10.50 8.19
CA ASN A 195 -19.17 9.50 9.07
C ASN A 195 -19.21 9.93 10.53
N LYS A 196 -19.64 9.06 11.42
CA LYS A 196 -19.90 9.36 12.85
C LYS A 196 -18.75 8.94 13.78
N ILE A 197 -17.55 8.59 13.27
CA ILE A 197 -16.45 8.05 14.09
C ILE A 197 -15.97 9.03 15.16
N LEU A 198 -15.88 10.34 14.88
CA LEU A 198 -15.49 11.32 15.88
C LEU A 198 -16.49 11.35 17.05
N LYS A 199 -17.79 11.36 16.74
CA LYS A 199 -18.84 11.30 17.76
C LYS A 199 -18.75 10.01 18.59
N LYS A 200 -18.56 8.86 17.93
CA LYS A 200 -18.39 7.54 18.58
C LYS A 200 -17.20 7.51 19.54
N LEU A 201 -16.11 8.17 19.18
CA LEU A 201 -14.89 8.24 20.00
C LEU A 201 -14.86 9.43 20.96
N LYS A 202 -15.90 10.28 20.96
CA LYS A 202 -16.00 11.53 21.75
C LYS A 202 -14.81 12.47 21.47
N LEU A 203 -14.48 12.67 20.19
CA LEU A 203 -13.37 13.51 19.72
C LEU A 203 -13.90 14.79 19.07
N LYS A 204 -13.19 15.90 19.29
CA LYS A 204 -13.38 17.17 18.57
C LYS A 204 -12.40 17.26 17.41
N LYS A 205 -12.77 18.00 16.35
CA LYS A 205 -11.87 18.26 15.22
C LYS A 205 -10.63 19.01 15.69
N LYS A 206 -9.47 18.64 15.15
CA LYS A 206 -8.16 19.25 15.45
C LYS A 206 -7.78 19.25 16.94
N ASP A 207 -8.35 18.30 17.71
CA ASP A 207 -8.11 18.20 19.15
C ASP A 207 -7.49 16.86 19.59
N TYR A 208 -6.93 16.12 18.67
CA TYR A 208 -6.24 14.86 18.92
C TYR A 208 -5.15 14.60 17.88
N PHE A 209 -4.20 13.76 18.24
CA PHE A 209 -3.21 13.19 17.33
C PHE A 209 -3.64 11.79 16.90
N LEU A 210 -3.26 11.38 15.70
CA LEU A 210 -3.51 10.04 15.18
C LEU A 210 -2.17 9.32 15.02
N THR A 211 -2.06 8.07 15.46
CA THR A 211 -0.83 7.30 15.26
C THR A 211 -1.08 5.92 14.68
N THR A 212 -0.13 5.44 13.90
CA THR A 212 -0.07 4.04 13.44
C THR A 212 1.35 3.51 13.50
N LEU A 213 1.50 2.28 14.00
CA LEU A 213 2.74 1.51 13.98
C LEU A 213 2.44 0.08 13.54
N HIS A 214 3.11 -0.39 12.51
CA HIS A 214 2.91 -1.73 11.97
C HIS A 214 4.16 -2.33 11.32
N ARG A 215 5.22 -1.54 11.12
CA ARG A 215 6.45 -2.01 10.51
C ARG A 215 7.27 -2.87 11.49
N PRO A 216 7.94 -3.95 10.98
CA PRO A 216 8.79 -4.80 11.82
C PRO A 216 9.81 -4.01 12.63
N GLU A 217 10.45 -3.01 12.02
CA GLU A 217 11.48 -2.17 12.67
C GLU A 217 10.92 -1.41 13.89
N SER A 218 9.64 -1.03 13.82
CA SER A 218 8.97 -0.27 14.90
C SER A 218 8.43 -1.17 16.01
N ILE A 219 8.00 -2.40 15.67
CA ILE A 219 7.19 -3.20 16.59
C ILE A 219 7.84 -4.52 17.03
N ASP A 220 8.73 -5.14 16.23
CA ASP A 220 9.26 -6.48 16.56
C ASP A 220 10.26 -6.45 17.71
N ASN A 221 10.99 -5.36 17.90
CA ASN A 221 11.80 -5.14 19.08
C ASN A 221 10.91 -4.59 20.22
N LEU A 222 10.65 -5.40 21.24
CA LEU A 222 9.78 -5.04 22.37
C LEU A 222 10.23 -3.79 23.12
N LYS A 223 11.54 -3.59 23.32
CA LYS A 223 12.10 -2.39 23.97
C LYS A 223 11.78 -1.14 23.14
N ASN A 224 12.01 -1.20 21.83
CA ASN A 224 11.71 -0.09 20.90
C ASN A 224 10.23 0.22 20.86
N CYS A 225 9.38 -0.79 20.71
CA CYS A 225 7.95 -0.61 20.68
C CYS A 225 7.44 0.05 21.98
N LYS A 226 7.89 -0.44 23.15
CA LYS A 226 7.57 0.18 24.45
C LYS A 226 8.03 1.62 24.54
N LYS A 227 9.27 1.91 24.11
CA LYS A 227 9.84 3.26 24.10
C LYS A 227 9.01 4.22 23.23
N LEU A 228 8.62 3.79 22.02
CA LEU A 228 7.78 4.60 21.14
C LEU A 228 6.41 4.91 21.75
N ILE A 229 5.76 3.91 22.35
CA ILE A 229 4.46 4.14 23.01
C ILE A 229 4.59 5.11 24.20
N LEU A 230 5.65 5.00 24.99
CA LEU A 230 5.92 5.93 26.09
C LEU A 230 6.25 7.34 25.59
N TYR A 231 6.92 7.48 24.46
CA TYR A 231 7.11 8.80 23.83
C TYR A 231 5.80 9.39 23.34
N PHE A 232 4.89 8.59 22.79
CA PHE A 232 3.56 9.07 22.45
C PHE A 232 2.81 9.57 23.70
N GLU A 233 2.88 8.83 24.80
CA GLU A 233 2.28 9.28 26.06
C GLU A 233 2.81 10.66 26.49
N LYS A 234 4.14 10.84 26.49
CA LYS A 234 4.80 12.13 26.80
C LYS A 234 4.40 13.25 25.83
N ILE A 235 4.25 12.94 24.53
CA ILE A 235 3.77 13.91 23.53
C ILE A 235 2.32 14.32 23.87
N GLY A 236 1.47 13.33 24.15
CA GLY A 236 0.08 13.59 24.55
C GLY A 236 -0.01 14.46 25.81
N GLU A 237 0.82 14.19 26.79
CA GLU A 237 0.93 14.98 28.02
C GLU A 237 1.37 16.43 27.75
N LYS A 238 2.50 16.59 27.01
CA LYS A 238 3.06 17.90 26.67
C LYS A 238 2.07 18.82 25.96
N PHE A 239 1.25 18.27 25.06
CA PHE A 239 0.28 19.05 24.29
C PHE A 239 -1.14 18.97 24.84
N SER A 240 -1.35 18.28 25.95
CA SER A 240 -2.67 18.01 26.55
C SER A 240 -3.67 17.43 25.55
N LYS A 241 -3.20 16.57 24.63
CA LYS A 241 -4.00 15.99 23.55
C LYS A 241 -4.00 14.47 23.58
N LYS A 242 -5.17 13.88 23.32
CA LYS A 242 -5.30 12.43 23.14
C LYS A 242 -4.56 11.98 21.89
N ILE A 243 -3.90 10.84 21.97
CA ILE A 243 -3.30 10.13 20.83
C ILE A 243 -4.13 8.90 20.54
N ILE A 244 -4.83 8.91 19.41
CA ILE A 244 -5.68 7.80 18.99
C ILE A 244 -4.84 6.82 18.20
N PHE A 245 -4.80 5.56 18.66
CA PHE A 245 -4.00 4.51 18.04
C PHE A 245 -4.89 3.33 17.60
N PRO A 246 -5.37 3.32 16.35
CA PRO A 246 -5.98 2.14 15.76
C PRO A 246 -4.94 1.04 15.61
N VAL A 247 -5.09 -0.05 16.37
CA VAL A 247 -4.02 -1.05 16.51
C VAL A 247 -4.25 -2.21 15.56
N HIS A 248 -3.30 -2.44 14.65
CA HIS A 248 -3.31 -3.62 13.78
C HIS A 248 -3.23 -4.92 14.61
N PRO A 249 -3.88 -6.03 14.23
CA PRO A 249 -3.90 -7.28 15.00
C PRO A 249 -2.53 -7.80 15.41
N ARG A 250 -1.51 -7.68 14.52
CA ARG A 250 -0.11 -8.03 14.83
C ARG A 250 0.43 -7.17 15.97
N THR A 251 0.28 -5.85 15.87
CA THR A 251 0.73 -4.89 16.87
C THR A 251 -0.01 -5.07 18.21
N ALA A 252 -1.30 -5.42 18.18
CA ALA A 252 -2.10 -5.69 19.38
C ALA A 252 -1.53 -6.85 20.19
N LYS A 253 -1.07 -7.93 19.53
CA LYS A 253 -0.42 -9.07 20.20
C LYS A 253 0.88 -8.65 20.91
N ILE A 254 1.62 -7.72 20.30
CA ILE A 254 2.88 -7.20 20.86
C ILE A 254 2.59 -6.28 22.04
N ILE A 255 1.64 -5.33 21.90
CA ILE A 255 1.26 -4.40 22.97
C ILE A 255 0.81 -5.15 24.24
N LYS A 256 0.03 -6.23 24.09
CA LYS A 256 -0.35 -7.08 25.24
C LYS A 256 0.85 -7.65 26.01
N ARG A 257 1.94 -7.95 25.31
CA ARG A 257 3.18 -8.50 25.90
C ARG A 257 4.00 -7.43 26.64
N LEU A 258 3.82 -6.14 26.29
CA LEU A 258 4.64 -5.06 26.82
C LEU A 258 4.33 -4.71 28.27
N LYS A 259 3.22 -5.20 28.84
CA LYS A 259 2.78 -4.90 30.23
C LYS A 259 2.92 -3.40 30.56
N ILE A 260 2.41 -2.52 29.66
CA ILE A 260 2.47 -1.08 29.87
C ILE A 260 1.42 -0.70 30.89
N SER A 261 1.80 0.10 31.88
CA SER A 261 0.91 0.69 32.87
C SER A 261 -0.17 1.58 32.20
N LYS A 262 -1.22 1.95 32.93
CA LYS A 262 -2.30 2.80 32.43
C LYS A 262 -1.73 4.07 31.78
N LEU A 263 -2.07 4.27 30.50
CA LEU A 263 -1.76 5.47 29.71
C LEU A 263 -2.95 6.44 29.83
N LYS A 264 -2.68 7.71 30.04
CA LYS A 264 -3.69 8.76 30.16
C LYS A 264 -4.06 9.36 28.81
N PHE A 265 -3.07 9.53 27.95
CA PHE A 265 -3.20 10.22 26.67
C PHE A 265 -3.29 9.27 25.48
N VAL A 266 -2.55 8.15 25.45
CA VAL A 266 -2.62 7.17 24.37
C VAL A 266 -3.84 6.27 24.52
N LYS A 267 -4.73 6.30 23.54
CA LYS A 267 -5.94 5.48 23.48
C LYS A 267 -5.83 4.45 22.36
N PHE A 268 -5.61 3.19 22.73
CA PHE A 268 -5.70 2.07 21.79
C PHE A 268 -7.15 1.81 21.41
N ILE A 269 -7.40 1.67 20.09
CA ILE A 269 -8.72 1.31 19.56
C ILE A 269 -8.59 0.14 18.59
N LYS A 270 -9.71 -0.54 18.32
CA LYS A 270 -9.76 -1.60 17.31
C LYS A 270 -9.38 -1.07 15.92
N PRO A 271 -8.88 -1.92 15.02
CA PRO A 271 -8.69 -1.55 13.63
C PRO A 271 -9.96 -0.93 13.06
N LEU A 272 -9.79 0.08 12.22
CA LEU A 272 -10.88 0.83 11.62
C LEU A 272 -11.08 0.44 10.15
N GLU A 273 -12.30 0.61 9.67
CA GLU A 273 -12.60 0.60 8.26
C GLU A 273 -11.99 1.84 7.57
N PHE A 274 -11.81 1.75 6.25
CA PHE A 274 -11.14 2.80 5.46
C PHE A 274 -11.76 4.19 5.68
N LEU A 275 -13.08 4.31 5.61
CA LEU A 275 -13.75 5.62 5.78
C LEU A 275 -13.60 6.17 7.20
N ASP A 276 -13.70 5.32 8.21
CA ASP A 276 -13.51 5.73 9.60
C ASP A 276 -12.09 6.25 9.83
N PHE A 277 -11.10 5.53 9.30
CA PHE A 277 -9.70 5.92 9.40
C PHE A 277 -9.41 7.21 8.63
N LEU A 278 -9.91 7.31 7.39
CA LEU A 278 -9.76 8.52 6.56
C LEU A 278 -10.42 9.74 7.23
N ASN A 279 -11.58 9.56 7.86
CA ASN A 279 -12.25 10.63 8.58
C ASN A 279 -11.47 11.06 9.84
N LEU A 280 -10.93 10.10 10.61
CA LEU A 280 -10.04 10.45 11.73
C LEU A 280 -8.80 11.20 11.25
N MET A 281 -8.17 10.73 10.20
CA MET A 281 -6.97 11.36 9.64
C MET A 281 -7.26 12.78 9.15
N ASN A 282 -8.36 13.00 8.43
CA ASN A 282 -8.74 14.32 7.91
C ASN A 282 -9.06 15.35 9.03
N ASN A 283 -9.43 14.88 10.22
CA ASN A 283 -9.83 15.73 11.33
C ASN A 283 -8.85 15.75 12.51
N CYS A 284 -7.72 15.04 12.44
CA CYS A 284 -6.70 15.11 13.47
C CYS A 284 -5.86 16.39 13.36
N ASN A 285 -5.09 16.69 14.38
CA ASN A 285 -4.16 17.81 14.40
C ASN A 285 -2.88 17.43 13.64
N ILE A 286 -2.34 16.24 13.92
CA ILE A 286 -1.12 15.70 13.33
C ILE A 286 -1.21 14.17 13.27
N VAL A 287 -0.50 13.58 12.33
CA VAL A 287 -0.32 12.12 12.22
C VAL A 287 1.12 11.74 12.56
N LEU A 288 1.28 10.71 13.40
CA LEU A 288 2.56 10.09 13.76
C LEU A 288 2.58 8.68 13.17
N THR A 289 3.43 8.36 12.20
CA THR A 289 3.32 7.09 11.48
C THR A 289 4.63 6.51 10.99
N ASP A 290 4.68 5.18 10.85
CA ASP A 290 5.72 4.46 10.13
C ASP A 290 5.27 4.01 8.71
N SER A 291 4.07 4.39 8.29
CA SER A 291 3.46 3.97 7.02
C SER A 291 3.76 4.91 5.87
N GLY A 292 4.35 4.40 4.78
CA GLY A 292 4.55 5.18 3.56
C GLY A 292 3.25 5.63 2.88
N GLY A 293 2.21 4.79 2.89
CA GLY A 293 0.90 5.15 2.33
C GLY A 293 0.24 6.31 3.08
N ILE A 294 0.32 6.34 4.40
CA ILE A 294 -0.24 7.42 5.23
C ILE A 294 0.49 8.74 4.99
N GLN A 295 1.79 8.73 4.72
CA GLN A 295 2.55 9.93 4.35
C GLN A 295 1.99 10.57 3.07
N GLU A 296 1.59 9.78 2.08
CA GLU A 296 0.93 10.30 0.87
C GLU A 296 -0.48 10.79 1.16
N GLU A 297 -1.26 10.01 1.89
CA GLU A 297 -2.63 10.36 2.24
C GLU A 297 -2.70 11.65 3.04
N THR A 298 -1.82 11.85 4.02
CA THR A 298 -1.74 13.09 4.81
C THR A 298 -1.34 14.29 3.96
N SER A 299 -0.37 14.14 3.04
CA SER A 299 0.00 15.19 2.10
C SER A 299 -1.18 15.63 1.25
N LEU A 300 -1.97 14.67 0.72
CA LEU A 300 -3.17 14.96 -0.09
C LEU A 300 -4.30 15.61 0.70
N LEU A 301 -4.37 15.37 2.01
CA LEU A 301 -5.36 15.94 2.91
C LEU A 301 -4.93 17.28 3.53
N GLY A 302 -3.68 17.69 3.36
CA GLY A 302 -3.11 18.86 4.02
C GLY A 302 -2.96 18.69 5.53
N ILE A 303 -2.70 17.48 6.00
CA ILE A 303 -2.52 17.16 7.42
C ILE A 303 -1.02 17.00 7.71
N PRO A 304 -0.46 17.72 8.71
CA PRO A 304 0.92 17.53 9.12
C PRO A 304 1.20 16.09 9.52
N CYS A 305 2.37 15.56 9.09
CA CYS A 305 2.78 14.20 9.34
C CYS A 305 4.19 14.14 9.90
N VAL A 306 4.40 13.31 10.92
CA VAL A 306 5.73 12.97 11.44
C VAL A 306 5.99 11.50 11.13
N THR A 307 7.06 11.25 10.39
CA THR A 307 7.49 9.90 10.02
C THR A 307 8.39 9.30 11.09
N ILE A 308 7.96 8.16 11.64
CA ILE A 308 8.70 7.43 12.68
C ILE A 308 9.52 6.32 12.00
N ARG A 309 10.42 6.72 11.13
CA ARG A 309 11.31 5.84 10.37
C ARG A 309 12.60 6.55 10.00
N PRO A 310 13.74 5.86 9.97
CA PRO A 310 15.00 6.46 9.54
C PRO A 310 15.05 6.79 8.04
N LYS A 311 14.31 6.05 7.21
CA LYS A 311 14.23 6.25 5.76
C LYS A 311 12.83 6.00 5.25
N THR A 312 12.41 6.75 4.22
CA THR A 312 11.11 6.58 3.57
C THR A 312 11.28 6.54 2.05
N GLU A 313 10.42 5.78 1.39
CA GLU A 313 10.27 5.78 -0.07
C GLU A 313 9.45 6.98 -0.56
N ARG A 314 8.83 7.75 0.34
CA ARG A 314 8.04 8.96 0.04
C ARG A 314 8.88 10.23 0.20
N GLN A 315 10.06 10.25 -0.35
CA GLN A 315 11.04 11.33 -0.21
C GLN A 315 10.51 12.70 -0.61
N ILE A 316 9.63 12.74 -1.62
CA ILE A 316 9.01 13.98 -2.07
C ILE A 316 8.20 14.65 -0.96
N THR A 317 7.53 13.89 -0.08
CA THR A 317 6.73 14.45 1.01
C THR A 317 7.60 15.15 2.05
N VAL A 318 8.81 14.64 2.27
CA VAL A 318 9.81 15.24 3.17
C VAL A 318 10.38 16.50 2.52
N LYS A 319 10.79 16.43 1.24
CA LYS A 319 11.35 17.59 0.51
C LYS A 319 10.37 18.75 0.41
N MET A 320 9.07 18.47 0.26
CA MET A 320 8.03 19.50 0.17
C MET A 320 7.53 19.96 1.55
N GLY A 321 8.08 19.44 2.64
CA GLY A 321 7.75 19.85 4.00
C GLY A 321 6.37 19.41 4.51
N THR A 322 5.69 18.52 3.80
CA THR A 322 4.39 17.99 4.25
C THR A 322 4.58 16.88 5.28
N ASN A 323 5.79 16.37 5.42
CA ASN A 323 6.18 15.27 6.29
C ASN A 323 7.59 15.52 6.85
N ILE A 324 7.80 15.20 8.11
CA ILE A 324 9.07 15.35 8.83
C ILE A 324 9.56 13.97 9.28
#